data_f1a29d147efc588c4d0de1c8d9ee93f6
#
_entry.id   f1a29d147efc588c4d0de1c8d9ee93f6
#
_cell.length_a   1.000
_cell.length_b   1.000
_cell.length_c   1.000
_cell.angle_alpha   90.00
_cell.angle_beta   90.00
_cell.angle_gamma   90.00
#
_symmetry.space_group_name_H-M   'P 1'
#
loop_
_entity.id
_entity.type
_entity.pdbx_description
1 polymer ?
#
loop_
_entity_poly.entity_id
_entity_poly.type
_entity_poly.pdbx_seq_one_letter_code
_entity_poly.pdbx_strand_id
1 'polypeptide(L)'
;MNNVLGFLEAKLMPLAAKTAQQRHLGAIRGAYVSFMPFIIVGSILLVISSFPNQTYQQFMSQAFGESWSAIIEIPFNAVFSTMSLFISFLVAFRLAEHYGEDRISCGILALVAFLILTPFIKVAENGGITVMPVEWIGSKGLFVAMIGSLLWTELFCWLKRKNLVIKMPDGVPPAVQESFAALIPALLVMILVLVIRIVFENTHYNTIHQFIYEVVATPVRHYGTSYFGALMTVFSITILWSVGINSGSMINGIIRPLWMENQADNIAAIQAGTTPPHIITEQFFDMIWMGGAGATLSLVIAMLIFARSKNMREVARLGAGASVFNINEPILFGLPVIMNPIMLIPFNLVPLVLVSVQYAAMKIGAVAVTTGVFIPWTLPPVISGFIVTGHLSGSVMQLINLLIGAMLY
;
A
#
# COMPACT_ATOMS: atom_id res chain seq x y z
N MET A 1 4.85 2.71 -35.62
CA MET A 1 4.06 1.84 -34.73
C MET A 1 4.85 0.56 -34.39
N ASN A 2 5.37 -0.19 -35.36
CA ASN A 2 6.21 -1.38 -35.10
C ASN A 2 7.47 -1.12 -34.24
N ASN A 3 8.08 0.05 -34.35
CA ASN A 3 9.27 0.42 -33.57
C ASN A 3 8.95 0.62 -32.07
N VAL A 4 7.76 1.09 -31.73
CA VAL A 4 7.34 1.27 -30.32
C VAL A 4 7.06 -0.09 -29.69
N LEU A 5 6.34 -0.98 -30.37
CA LEU A 5 6.09 -2.33 -29.89
C LEU A 5 7.40 -3.12 -29.75
N GLY A 6 8.30 -3.05 -30.74
CA GLY A 6 9.60 -3.70 -30.63
C GLY A 6 10.47 -3.15 -29.48
N PHE A 7 10.39 -1.87 -29.15
CA PHE A 7 11.05 -1.29 -27.97
C PHE A 7 10.42 -1.81 -26.66
N LEU A 8 9.10 -1.86 -26.58
CA LEU A 8 8.38 -2.39 -25.41
C LEU A 8 8.73 -3.85 -25.16
N GLU A 9 8.69 -4.69 -26.22
CA GLU A 9 9.05 -6.11 -26.13
C GLU A 9 10.53 -6.33 -25.77
N ALA A 10 11.43 -5.65 -26.48
CA ALA A 10 12.86 -5.91 -26.35
C ALA A 10 13.50 -5.35 -25.07
N LYS A 11 12.98 -4.22 -24.54
CA LYS A 11 13.60 -3.53 -23.39
C LYS A 11 12.71 -3.45 -22.16
N LEU A 12 11.42 -3.17 -22.33
CA LEU A 12 10.55 -2.95 -21.17
C LEU A 12 10.10 -4.26 -20.52
N MET A 13 9.72 -5.27 -21.33
CA MET A 13 9.30 -6.58 -20.81
C MET A 13 10.38 -7.28 -19.98
N PRO A 14 11.65 -7.41 -20.42
CA PRO A 14 12.68 -8.05 -19.61
C PRO A 14 12.98 -7.30 -18.31
N LEU A 15 13.00 -5.96 -18.36
CA LEU A 15 13.23 -5.13 -17.18
C LEU A 15 12.10 -5.29 -16.16
N ALA A 16 10.85 -5.23 -16.62
CA ALA A 16 9.69 -5.38 -15.78
C ALA A 16 9.56 -6.79 -15.20
N ALA A 17 9.84 -7.85 -15.99
CA ALA A 17 9.89 -9.22 -15.51
C ALA A 17 10.95 -9.42 -14.43
N LYS A 18 12.16 -8.86 -14.63
CA LYS A 18 13.24 -8.88 -13.63
C LYS A 18 12.84 -8.16 -12.34
N THR A 19 12.18 -7.02 -12.45
CA THR A 19 11.73 -6.24 -11.28
C THR A 19 10.58 -6.94 -10.57
N ALA A 20 9.63 -7.52 -11.30
CA ALA A 20 8.50 -8.26 -10.72
C ALA A 20 8.95 -9.53 -9.95
N GLN A 21 10.06 -10.14 -10.37
CA GLN A 21 10.66 -11.32 -9.72
C GLN A 21 11.68 -10.94 -8.64
N GLN A 22 11.92 -9.67 -8.41
CA GLN A 22 12.90 -9.22 -7.43
C GLN A 22 12.41 -9.54 -6.01
N ARG A 23 13.20 -10.37 -5.29
CA ARG A 23 12.83 -10.99 -4.01
C ARG A 23 12.48 -9.99 -2.91
N HIS A 24 13.20 -8.87 -2.81
CA HIS A 24 12.96 -7.85 -1.79
C HIS A 24 11.61 -7.13 -2.02
N LEU A 25 11.33 -6.73 -3.26
CA LEU A 25 10.02 -6.16 -3.63
C LEU A 25 8.89 -7.18 -3.46
N GLY A 26 9.16 -8.46 -3.79
CA GLY A 26 8.25 -9.56 -3.54
C GLY A 26 7.92 -9.74 -2.06
N ALA A 27 8.93 -9.66 -1.19
CA ALA A 27 8.76 -9.75 0.27
C ALA A 27 7.94 -8.59 0.83
N ILE A 28 8.24 -7.34 0.44
CA ILE A 28 7.46 -6.16 0.84
C ILE A 28 6.01 -6.32 0.40
N ARG A 29 5.77 -6.62 -0.88
CA ARG A 29 4.41 -6.84 -1.41
C ARG A 29 3.67 -7.93 -0.64
N GLY A 30 4.31 -9.08 -0.42
CA GLY A 30 3.74 -10.21 0.31
C GLY A 30 3.37 -9.86 1.75
N ALA A 31 4.16 -9.02 2.42
CA ALA A 31 3.88 -8.50 3.75
C ALA A 31 2.60 -7.66 3.76
N TYR A 32 2.47 -6.68 2.86
CA TYR A 32 1.27 -5.84 2.77
C TYR A 32 0.02 -6.64 2.41
N VAL A 33 0.12 -7.58 1.47
CA VAL A 33 -1.02 -8.46 1.10
C VAL A 33 -1.48 -9.29 2.31
N SER A 34 -0.54 -9.80 3.11
CA SER A 34 -0.87 -10.56 4.34
C SER A 34 -1.52 -9.70 5.41
N PHE A 35 -1.15 -8.41 5.50
CA PHE A 35 -1.67 -7.48 6.50
C PHE A 35 -2.97 -6.77 6.06
N MET A 36 -3.25 -6.73 4.75
CA MET A 36 -4.41 -6.02 4.16
C MET A 36 -5.77 -6.36 4.79
N PRO A 37 -6.13 -7.61 5.09
CA PRO A 37 -7.43 -7.91 5.69
C PRO A 37 -7.66 -7.18 7.01
N PHE A 38 -6.62 -7.04 7.84
CA PHE A 38 -6.71 -6.35 9.13
C PHE A 38 -6.88 -4.83 8.94
N ILE A 39 -6.17 -4.25 7.95
CA ILE A 39 -6.33 -2.85 7.58
C ILE A 39 -7.77 -2.57 7.13
N ILE A 40 -8.33 -3.43 6.28
CA ILE A 40 -9.72 -3.27 5.79
C ILE A 40 -10.71 -3.36 6.95
N VAL A 41 -10.60 -4.37 7.81
CA VAL A 41 -11.51 -4.54 8.96
C VAL A 41 -11.42 -3.34 9.91
N GLY A 42 -10.22 -2.89 10.25
CA GLY A 42 -10.02 -1.70 11.07
C GLY A 42 -10.67 -0.45 10.45
N SER A 43 -10.50 -0.28 9.12
CA SER A 43 -11.08 0.88 8.40
C SER A 43 -12.60 0.84 8.32
N ILE A 44 -13.22 -0.34 8.18
CA ILE A 44 -14.69 -0.47 8.23
C ILE A 44 -15.21 0.00 9.59
N LEU A 45 -14.53 -0.38 10.68
CA LEU A 45 -14.91 0.06 12.01
C LEU A 45 -14.74 1.58 12.19
N LEU A 46 -13.68 2.16 11.60
CA LEU A 46 -13.51 3.61 11.56
C LEU A 46 -14.64 4.30 10.80
N VAL A 47 -15.09 3.76 9.65
CA VAL A 47 -16.25 4.31 8.91
C VAL A 47 -17.51 4.31 9.77
N ILE A 48 -17.72 3.24 10.52
CA ILE A 48 -18.88 3.13 11.41
C ILE A 48 -18.81 4.18 12.52
N SER A 49 -17.65 4.38 13.17
CA SER A 49 -17.49 5.35 14.25
C SER A 49 -17.54 6.80 13.78
N SER A 50 -16.99 7.08 12.58
CA SER A 50 -16.82 8.44 12.05
C SER A 50 -17.86 8.79 10.95
N PHE A 51 -18.95 8.02 10.83
CA PHE A 51 -19.92 8.23 9.74
C PHE A 51 -20.51 9.65 9.79
N PRO A 52 -20.41 10.46 8.71
CA PRO A 52 -20.70 11.90 8.73
C PRO A 52 -22.20 12.22 8.65
N ASN A 53 -23.00 11.70 9.59
CA ASN A 53 -24.43 11.97 9.70
C ASN A 53 -24.79 12.25 11.16
N GLN A 54 -25.21 13.47 11.46
CA GLN A 54 -25.54 13.88 12.81
C GLN A 54 -26.63 13.05 13.48
N THR A 55 -27.68 12.68 12.73
CA THR A 55 -28.77 11.84 13.25
C THR A 55 -28.26 10.46 13.64
N TYR A 56 -27.37 9.90 12.82
CA TYR A 56 -26.69 8.63 13.12
C TYR A 56 -25.83 8.73 14.37
N GLN A 57 -24.99 9.76 14.48
CA GLN A 57 -24.12 9.97 15.63
C GLN A 57 -24.92 10.15 16.94
N GLN A 58 -26.00 10.93 16.89
CA GLN A 58 -26.92 11.11 18.03
C GLN A 58 -27.61 9.80 18.41
N PHE A 59 -28.11 9.04 17.45
CA PHE A 59 -28.73 7.74 17.69
C PHE A 59 -27.74 6.77 18.36
N MET A 60 -26.52 6.68 17.83
CA MET A 60 -25.49 5.79 18.38
C MET A 60 -25.06 6.20 19.80
N SER A 61 -24.89 7.51 20.06
CA SER A 61 -24.59 8.01 21.40
C SER A 61 -25.72 7.74 22.40
N GLN A 62 -26.97 7.86 21.99
CA GLN A 62 -28.12 7.52 22.84
C GLN A 62 -28.25 6.03 23.12
N ALA A 63 -27.96 5.18 22.11
CA ALA A 63 -28.12 3.73 22.22
C ALA A 63 -26.96 3.06 22.99
N PHE A 64 -25.72 3.53 22.80
CA PHE A 64 -24.49 2.88 23.29
C PHE A 64 -23.65 3.77 24.22
N GLY A 65 -24.10 4.98 24.53
CA GLY A 65 -23.37 5.95 25.37
C GLY A 65 -22.38 6.82 24.58
N GLU A 66 -21.93 7.92 25.15
CA GLU A 66 -21.07 8.90 24.45
C GLU A 66 -19.70 8.35 24.03
N SER A 67 -19.21 7.32 24.72
CA SER A 67 -17.89 6.70 24.42
C SER A 67 -17.95 5.62 23.32
N TRP A 68 -19.09 5.38 22.68
CA TRP A 68 -19.27 4.29 21.72
C TRP A 68 -18.26 4.33 20.56
N SER A 69 -17.98 5.51 20.00
CA SER A 69 -17.06 5.68 18.88
C SER A 69 -15.63 5.30 19.28
N ALA A 70 -15.18 5.77 20.45
CA ALA A 70 -13.86 5.44 20.98
C ALA A 70 -13.66 3.92 21.19
N ILE A 71 -14.72 3.20 21.60
CA ILE A 71 -14.67 1.74 21.75
C ILE A 71 -14.56 1.06 20.37
N ILE A 72 -15.31 1.51 19.39
CA ILE A 72 -15.28 0.93 18.03
C ILE A 72 -13.96 1.26 17.33
N GLU A 73 -13.28 2.34 17.68
CA GLU A 73 -11.97 2.70 17.13
C GLU A 73 -10.81 1.91 17.72
N ILE A 74 -10.97 1.18 18.83
CA ILE A 74 -9.88 0.38 19.44
C ILE A 74 -9.23 -0.59 18.44
N PRO A 75 -9.96 -1.41 17.66
CA PRO A 75 -9.33 -2.30 16.69
C PRO A 75 -8.64 -1.55 15.54
N PHE A 76 -9.19 -0.43 15.09
CA PHE A 76 -8.53 0.43 14.11
C PHE A 76 -7.18 0.93 14.64
N ASN A 77 -7.16 1.51 15.83
CA ASN A 77 -5.94 2.00 16.46
C ASN A 77 -4.93 0.87 16.70
N ALA A 78 -5.39 -0.32 17.11
CA ALA A 78 -4.51 -1.49 17.28
C ALA A 78 -3.81 -1.91 15.98
N VAL A 79 -4.46 -1.76 14.83
CA VAL A 79 -3.88 -2.07 13.51
C VAL A 79 -2.97 -0.94 13.02
N PHE A 80 -3.47 0.30 12.99
CA PHE A 80 -2.78 1.43 12.35
C PHE A 80 -1.65 2.00 13.19
N SER A 81 -1.86 2.10 14.51
CA SER A 81 -0.85 2.66 15.41
C SER A 81 0.33 1.72 15.65
N THR A 82 0.23 0.44 15.27
CA THR A 82 1.29 -0.56 15.45
C THR A 82 1.72 -1.23 14.15
N MET A 83 1.32 -0.67 13.01
CA MET A 83 1.47 -1.32 11.71
C MET A 83 2.93 -1.63 11.37
N SER A 84 3.91 -0.80 11.77
CA SER A 84 5.32 -1.04 11.51
C SER A 84 5.86 -2.30 12.21
N LEU A 85 5.29 -2.68 13.36
CA LEU A 85 5.65 -3.93 14.06
C LEU A 85 5.28 -5.15 13.20
N PHE A 86 4.05 -5.16 12.68
CA PHE A 86 3.58 -6.25 11.82
C PHE A 86 4.35 -6.29 10.50
N ILE A 87 4.56 -5.14 9.87
CA ILE A 87 5.29 -5.06 8.60
C ILE A 87 6.75 -5.49 8.77
N SER A 88 7.41 -5.13 9.87
CA SER A 88 8.79 -5.56 10.14
C SER A 88 8.89 -7.09 10.23
N PHE A 89 7.98 -7.74 10.94
CA PHE A 89 7.91 -9.19 11.03
C PHE A 89 7.60 -9.83 9.67
N LEU A 90 6.55 -9.35 8.99
CA LEU A 90 6.04 -9.96 7.76
C LEU A 90 7.01 -9.83 6.58
N VAL A 91 7.73 -8.71 6.45
CA VAL A 91 8.74 -8.55 5.39
C VAL A 91 9.87 -9.55 5.56
N ALA A 92 10.40 -9.70 6.78
CA ALA A 92 11.43 -10.69 7.09
C ALA A 92 10.93 -12.13 6.87
N PHE A 93 9.72 -12.44 7.32
CA PHE A 93 9.07 -13.72 7.12
C PHE A 93 8.97 -14.08 5.63
N ARG A 94 8.52 -13.14 4.78
CA ARG A 94 8.39 -13.34 3.34
C ARG A 94 9.74 -13.43 2.64
N LEU A 95 10.73 -12.67 3.08
CA LEU A 95 12.08 -12.74 2.51
C LEU A 95 12.76 -14.06 2.85
N ALA A 96 12.63 -14.53 4.11
CA ALA A 96 13.15 -15.82 4.54
C ALA A 96 12.58 -17.00 3.73
N GLU A 97 11.30 -16.92 3.34
CA GLU A 97 10.64 -17.88 2.46
C GLU A 97 11.37 -18.05 1.13
N HIS A 98 11.86 -16.96 0.53
CA HIS A 98 12.66 -17.01 -0.70
C HIS A 98 14.03 -17.69 -0.51
N TYR A 99 14.56 -17.69 0.71
CA TYR A 99 15.85 -18.33 1.02
C TYR A 99 15.73 -19.76 1.52
N GLY A 100 14.49 -20.24 1.78
CA GLY A 100 14.27 -21.54 2.42
C GLY A 100 14.74 -21.60 3.86
N GLU A 101 14.84 -20.43 4.53
CA GLU A 101 15.25 -20.30 5.93
C GLU A 101 14.06 -20.28 6.87
N ASP A 102 14.31 -20.46 8.19
CA ASP A 102 13.23 -20.39 9.17
C ASP A 102 12.60 -18.99 9.21
N ARG A 103 11.36 -18.95 8.73
CA ARG A 103 10.56 -17.74 8.55
C ARG A 103 10.23 -17.06 9.87
N ILE A 104 9.97 -17.86 10.91
CA ILE A 104 9.57 -17.35 12.22
C ILE A 104 10.76 -16.71 12.92
N SER A 105 11.92 -17.36 12.94
CA SER A 105 13.14 -16.79 13.53
C SER A 105 13.55 -15.50 12.84
N CYS A 106 13.49 -15.43 11.52
CA CYS A 106 13.77 -14.20 10.76
C CYS A 106 12.76 -13.09 11.08
N GLY A 107 11.46 -13.41 11.16
CA GLY A 107 10.41 -12.46 11.52
C GLY A 107 10.59 -11.90 12.93
N ILE A 108 10.84 -12.75 13.91
CA ILE A 108 11.09 -12.34 15.29
C ILE A 108 12.37 -11.50 15.39
N LEU A 109 13.45 -11.91 14.73
CA LEU A 109 14.70 -11.15 14.72
C LEU A 109 14.50 -9.74 14.15
N ALA A 110 13.80 -9.61 13.04
CA ALA A 110 13.53 -8.30 12.44
C ALA A 110 12.65 -7.41 13.34
N LEU A 111 11.64 -8.00 13.99
CA LEU A 111 10.81 -7.29 14.97
C LEU A 111 11.62 -6.83 16.17
N VAL A 112 12.46 -7.69 16.74
CA VAL A 112 13.36 -7.33 17.87
C VAL A 112 14.36 -6.25 17.44
N ALA A 113 14.95 -6.37 16.26
CA ALA A 113 15.85 -5.36 15.72
C ALA A 113 15.15 -3.99 15.53
N PHE A 114 13.92 -3.99 15.03
CA PHE A 114 13.10 -2.79 14.91
C PHE A 114 12.84 -2.16 16.30
N LEU A 115 12.50 -2.95 17.30
CA LEU A 115 12.29 -2.50 18.67
C LEU A 115 13.58 -1.95 19.31
N ILE A 116 14.75 -2.56 19.05
CA ILE A 116 16.04 -2.03 19.51
C ILE A 116 16.28 -0.64 18.91
N LEU A 117 15.93 -0.41 17.65
CA LEU A 117 16.12 0.88 16.95
C LEU A 117 15.08 1.93 17.38
N THR A 118 13.92 1.52 17.89
CA THR A 118 12.85 2.44 18.27
C THR A 118 13.18 3.11 19.61
N PRO A 119 13.08 4.46 19.70
CA PRO A 119 13.39 5.18 20.93
C PRO A 119 12.33 4.90 22.00
N PHE A 120 12.78 4.72 23.24
CA PHE A 120 11.94 4.72 24.42
C PHE A 120 12.07 6.06 25.12
N ILE A 121 10.95 6.69 25.44
CA ILE A 121 10.89 8.01 26.09
C ILE A 121 10.46 7.84 27.53
N LYS A 122 11.17 8.49 28.46
CA LYS A 122 10.74 8.58 29.86
C LYS A 122 9.80 9.78 30.01
N VAL A 123 8.55 9.51 30.40
CA VAL A 123 7.56 10.55 30.71
C VAL A 123 7.70 10.88 32.19
N ALA A 124 8.06 12.13 32.50
CA ALA A 124 8.31 12.58 33.88
C ALA A 124 7.03 12.63 34.73
N GLU A 125 5.88 12.80 34.10
CA GLU A 125 4.57 12.73 34.76
C GLU A 125 4.28 11.26 35.14
N ASN A 126 3.77 11.02 36.33
CA ASN A 126 3.45 9.70 36.90
C ASN A 126 4.65 8.77 37.25
N GLY A 127 5.74 9.33 37.77
CA GLY A 127 6.81 8.51 38.36
C GLY A 127 7.83 7.95 37.37
N GLY A 128 7.94 8.51 36.17
CA GLY A 128 8.99 8.16 35.20
C GLY A 128 8.72 6.90 34.38
N ILE A 129 7.49 6.72 33.94
CA ILE A 129 7.11 5.59 33.06
C ILE A 129 7.87 5.71 31.73
N THR A 130 8.47 4.58 31.30
CA THR A 130 9.07 4.47 29.98
C THR A 130 8.01 4.07 28.96
N VAL A 131 7.80 4.88 27.95
CA VAL A 131 6.79 4.65 26.88
C VAL A 131 7.47 4.54 25.53
N MET A 132 6.82 3.83 24.62
CA MET A 132 7.20 3.80 23.21
C MET A 132 6.30 4.75 22.43
N PRO A 133 6.85 5.73 21.69
CA PRO A 133 6.04 6.66 20.88
C PRO A 133 5.30 5.90 19.79
N VAL A 134 3.98 6.03 19.77
CA VAL A 134 3.10 5.44 18.74
C VAL A 134 3.49 5.92 17.34
N GLU A 135 4.00 7.13 17.23
CA GLU A 135 4.47 7.73 15.97
C GLU A 135 5.47 6.83 15.21
N TRP A 136 6.42 6.20 15.93
CA TRP A 136 7.47 5.39 15.31
C TRP A 136 7.09 3.92 15.12
N ILE A 137 6.07 3.43 15.79
CA ILE A 137 5.57 2.05 15.57
C ILE A 137 4.39 2.00 14.60
N GLY A 138 3.80 3.16 14.27
CA GLY A 138 2.77 3.36 13.24
C GLY A 138 3.35 3.60 11.85
N SER A 139 2.68 4.45 11.07
CA SER A 139 2.99 4.70 9.66
C SER A 139 4.38 5.31 9.41
N LYS A 140 4.85 6.23 10.26
CA LYS A 140 6.18 6.84 10.11
C LYS A 140 7.35 5.88 10.27
N GLY A 141 7.15 4.78 11.04
CA GLY A 141 8.16 3.74 11.18
C GLY A 141 8.26 2.75 10.02
N LEU A 142 7.34 2.79 9.06
CA LEU A 142 7.27 1.80 7.97
C LEU A 142 8.56 1.67 7.16
N PHE A 143 9.23 2.79 6.86
CA PHE A 143 10.49 2.75 6.12
C PHE A 143 11.60 2.04 6.90
N VAL A 144 11.73 2.32 8.20
CA VAL A 144 12.68 1.63 9.07
C VAL A 144 12.33 0.15 9.17
N ALA A 145 11.05 -0.17 9.33
CA ALA A 145 10.57 -1.54 9.38
C ALA A 145 10.91 -2.31 8.11
N MET A 146 10.63 -1.76 6.92
CA MET A 146 10.90 -2.42 5.64
C MET A 146 12.40 -2.56 5.37
N ILE A 147 13.15 -1.46 5.40
CA ILE A 147 14.57 -1.44 5.08
C ILE A 147 15.35 -2.31 6.08
N GLY A 148 15.07 -2.12 7.38
CA GLY A 148 15.67 -2.92 8.45
C GLY A 148 15.41 -4.40 8.27
N SER A 149 14.14 -4.80 8.11
CA SER A 149 13.78 -6.21 7.96
C SER A 149 14.46 -6.88 6.77
N LEU A 150 14.60 -6.20 5.65
CA LEU A 150 15.35 -6.71 4.51
C LEU A 150 16.84 -6.89 4.87
N LEU A 151 17.46 -5.88 5.46
CA LEU A 151 18.89 -5.92 5.81
C LEU A 151 19.20 -6.98 6.85
N TRP A 152 18.41 -7.08 7.91
CA TRP A 152 18.64 -8.04 9.00
C TRP A 152 18.43 -9.47 8.54
N THR A 153 17.42 -9.71 7.71
CA THR A 153 17.17 -11.04 7.13
C THR A 153 18.30 -11.44 6.17
N GLU A 154 18.75 -10.54 5.28
CA GLU A 154 19.89 -10.82 4.41
C GLU A 154 21.16 -11.16 5.20
N LEU A 155 21.47 -10.37 6.23
CA LEU A 155 22.62 -10.60 7.08
C LEU A 155 22.51 -11.93 7.83
N PHE A 156 21.36 -12.22 8.42
CA PHE A 156 21.09 -13.47 9.10
C PHE A 156 21.30 -14.68 8.18
N CYS A 157 20.67 -14.66 7.01
CA CYS A 157 20.80 -15.74 6.02
C CYS A 157 22.24 -15.86 5.50
N TRP A 158 22.97 -14.74 5.36
CA TRP A 158 24.38 -14.76 4.96
C TRP A 158 25.26 -15.40 6.02
N LEU A 159 25.06 -15.07 7.30
CA LEU A 159 25.80 -15.66 8.43
C LEU A 159 25.56 -17.17 8.52
N LYS A 160 24.31 -17.64 8.36
CA LYS A 160 23.98 -19.07 8.32
C LYS A 160 24.68 -19.78 7.17
N ARG A 161 24.65 -19.19 5.95
CA ARG A 161 25.36 -19.74 4.78
C ARG A 161 26.87 -19.80 4.96
N LYS A 162 27.45 -18.95 5.80
CA LYS A 162 28.86 -19.02 6.18
C LYS A 162 29.15 -20.01 7.29
N ASN A 163 28.15 -20.84 7.68
CA ASN A 163 28.26 -21.80 8.77
C ASN A 163 28.64 -21.21 10.14
N LEU A 164 28.34 -19.94 10.37
CA LEU A 164 28.48 -19.29 11.68
C LEU A 164 27.29 -19.67 12.58
N VAL A 165 27.16 -20.95 12.87
CA VAL A 165 26.04 -21.55 13.59
C VAL A 165 26.51 -22.51 14.65
N ILE A 166 25.72 -22.73 15.69
CA ILE A 166 25.94 -23.84 16.63
C ILE A 166 25.42 -25.13 15.99
N LYS A 167 26.32 -26.06 15.76
CA LYS A 167 25.95 -27.39 15.23
C LYS A 167 25.59 -28.31 16.38
N MET A 168 24.41 -28.91 16.30
CA MET A 168 23.94 -29.89 17.26
C MET A 168 24.30 -31.32 16.80
N PRO A 169 24.50 -32.28 17.75
CA PRO A 169 24.72 -33.68 17.42
C PRO A 169 23.54 -34.29 16.68
N ASP A 170 23.83 -35.38 15.95
CA ASP A 170 22.81 -36.20 15.29
C ASP A 170 21.83 -36.76 16.31
N GLY A 171 20.52 -36.78 15.99
CA GLY A 171 19.46 -37.27 16.88
C GLY A 171 18.70 -36.18 17.66
N VAL A 172 19.14 -34.90 17.61
CA VAL A 172 18.37 -33.78 18.16
C VAL A 172 17.21 -33.45 17.23
N PRO A 173 15.99 -33.20 17.75
CA PRO A 173 14.85 -32.82 16.91
C PRO A 173 15.15 -31.60 16.02
N PRO A 174 14.72 -31.59 14.74
CA PRO A 174 15.04 -30.51 13.79
C PRO A 174 14.70 -29.10 14.28
N ALA A 175 13.56 -28.91 14.93
CA ALA A 175 13.15 -27.63 15.48
C ALA A 175 14.11 -27.08 16.54
N VAL A 176 14.74 -27.97 17.33
CA VAL A 176 15.75 -27.60 18.33
C VAL A 176 17.06 -27.26 17.62
N GLN A 177 17.46 -28.05 16.63
CA GLN A 177 18.67 -27.78 15.83
C GLN A 177 18.58 -26.39 15.16
N GLU A 178 17.45 -26.06 14.55
CA GLU A 178 17.21 -24.76 13.89
C GLU A 178 17.29 -23.59 14.89
N SER A 179 16.69 -23.73 16.08
CA SER A 179 16.72 -22.72 17.12
C SER A 179 18.15 -22.44 17.59
N PHE A 180 18.99 -23.49 17.81
CA PHE A 180 20.40 -23.28 18.18
C PHE A 180 21.24 -22.77 17.03
N ALA A 181 20.98 -23.17 15.79
CA ALA A 181 21.66 -22.66 14.60
C ALA A 181 21.38 -21.16 14.39
N ALA A 182 20.22 -20.65 14.80
CA ALA A 182 19.87 -19.24 14.72
C ALA A 182 20.59 -18.36 15.75
N LEU A 183 21.11 -18.91 16.85
CA LEU A 183 21.56 -18.16 18.02
C LEU A 183 22.74 -17.24 17.72
N ILE A 184 23.84 -17.73 17.10
CA ILE A 184 24.99 -16.91 16.76
C ILE A 184 24.63 -15.85 15.71
N PRO A 185 23.96 -16.17 14.58
CA PRO A 185 23.52 -15.16 13.63
C PRO A 185 22.66 -14.08 14.24
N ALA A 186 21.67 -14.46 15.09
CA ALA A 186 20.80 -13.50 15.76
C ALA A 186 21.57 -12.58 16.71
N LEU A 187 22.50 -13.13 17.52
CA LEU A 187 23.35 -12.35 18.41
C LEU A 187 24.16 -11.31 17.65
N LEU A 188 24.81 -11.71 16.55
CA LEU A 188 25.63 -10.80 15.73
C LEU A 188 24.77 -9.68 15.09
N VAL A 189 23.58 -10.02 14.59
CA VAL A 189 22.65 -9.02 14.06
C VAL A 189 22.22 -8.05 15.16
N MET A 190 21.84 -8.55 16.35
CA MET A 190 21.38 -7.69 17.45
C MET A 190 22.50 -6.76 17.95
N ILE A 191 23.75 -7.24 18.03
CA ILE A 191 24.92 -6.40 18.37
C ILE A 191 25.12 -5.31 17.33
N LEU A 192 25.05 -5.64 16.04
CA LEU A 192 25.16 -4.66 14.96
C LEU A 192 24.06 -3.61 15.05
N VAL A 193 22.82 -4.02 15.25
CA VAL A 193 21.67 -3.13 15.42
C VAL A 193 21.85 -2.20 16.62
N LEU A 194 22.37 -2.72 17.74
CA LEU A 194 22.67 -1.93 18.93
C LEU A 194 23.78 -0.88 18.64
N VAL A 195 24.84 -1.27 17.93
CA VAL A 195 25.90 -0.33 17.51
C VAL A 195 25.33 0.77 16.63
N ILE A 196 24.47 0.43 15.66
CA ILE A 196 23.79 1.42 14.80
C ILE A 196 22.97 2.37 15.65
N ARG A 197 22.17 1.87 16.59
CA ARG A 197 21.42 2.70 17.53
C ARG A 197 22.32 3.70 18.24
N ILE A 198 23.40 3.24 18.88
CA ILE A 198 24.35 4.09 19.63
C ILE A 198 24.96 5.15 18.72
N VAL A 199 25.32 4.79 17.48
CA VAL A 199 25.86 5.76 16.50
C VAL A 199 24.84 6.85 16.22
N PHE A 200 23.57 6.51 15.94
CA PHE A 200 22.54 7.51 15.62
C PHE A 200 22.15 8.36 16.83
N GLU A 201 22.16 7.82 18.06
CA GLU A 201 21.94 8.59 19.30
C GLU A 201 22.99 9.72 19.48
N ASN A 202 24.19 9.57 18.89
CA ASN A 202 25.26 10.56 18.92
C ASN A 202 25.28 11.49 17.68
N THR A 203 24.29 11.41 16.79
CA THR A 203 24.12 12.31 15.64
C THR A 203 23.05 13.38 15.93
N HIS A 204 22.97 14.40 15.09
CA HIS A 204 21.91 15.41 15.18
C HIS A 204 20.50 14.84 14.93
N TYR A 205 20.39 13.65 14.34
CA TYR A 205 19.10 12.97 14.15
C TYR A 205 18.59 12.29 15.41
N ASN A 206 19.42 12.04 16.43
CA ASN A 206 19.13 11.34 17.67
C ASN A 206 18.61 9.88 17.49
N THR A 207 17.95 9.55 16.40
CA THR A 207 17.44 8.20 16.12
C THR A 207 17.58 7.86 14.64
N ILE A 208 17.69 6.56 14.34
CA ILE A 208 17.64 6.08 12.95
C ILE A 208 16.27 6.32 12.32
N HIS A 209 15.19 6.32 13.12
CA HIS A 209 13.85 6.65 12.65
C HIS A 209 13.80 8.06 12.07
N GLN A 210 14.31 9.05 12.82
CA GLN A 210 14.36 10.43 12.35
C GLN A 210 15.24 10.57 11.09
N PHE A 211 16.39 9.95 11.09
CA PHE A 211 17.28 9.95 9.90
C PHE A 211 16.60 9.39 8.66
N ILE A 212 16.02 8.18 8.75
CA ILE A 212 15.34 7.55 7.62
C ILE A 212 14.10 8.38 7.20
N TYR A 213 13.38 8.95 8.16
CA TYR A 213 12.24 9.78 7.87
C TYR A 213 12.64 11.06 7.11
N GLU A 214 13.64 11.79 7.57
CA GLU A 214 14.05 13.05 6.95
C GLU A 214 14.81 12.85 5.64
N VAL A 215 15.75 11.89 5.59
CA VAL A 215 16.66 11.75 4.46
C VAL A 215 16.09 10.84 3.36
N VAL A 216 15.30 9.84 3.71
CA VAL A 216 14.76 8.86 2.76
C VAL A 216 13.27 9.06 2.53
N ALA A 217 12.46 8.99 3.60
CA ALA A 217 11.00 9.01 3.46
C ALA A 217 10.49 10.35 2.92
N THR A 218 10.89 11.47 3.49
CA THR A 218 10.37 12.80 3.11
C THR A 218 10.65 13.18 1.66
N PRO A 219 11.88 13.05 1.10
CA PRO A 219 12.12 13.32 -0.31
C PRO A 219 11.33 12.39 -1.24
N VAL A 220 11.33 11.09 -0.96
CA VAL A 220 10.59 10.10 -1.77
C VAL A 220 9.08 10.36 -1.72
N ARG A 221 8.56 10.72 -0.53
CA ARG A 221 7.16 11.12 -0.33
C ARG A 221 6.83 12.36 -1.15
N HIS A 222 7.64 13.41 -1.05
CA HIS A 222 7.39 14.67 -1.77
C HIS A 222 7.23 14.46 -3.28
N TYR A 223 8.06 13.63 -3.89
CA TYR A 223 7.95 13.29 -5.31
C TYR A 223 6.82 12.27 -5.57
N GLY A 224 6.74 11.19 -4.79
CA GLY A 224 5.79 10.08 -5.00
C GLY A 224 4.33 10.44 -4.75
N THR A 225 4.07 11.46 -3.90
CA THR A 225 2.71 11.94 -3.59
C THR A 225 2.40 13.31 -4.22
N SER A 226 3.26 13.80 -5.11
CA SER A 226 2.98 14.98 -5.92
C SER A 226 2.02 14.64 -7.07
N TYR A 227 1.41 15.67 -7.67
CA TYR A 227 0.61 15.50 -8.89
C TYR A 227 1.40 14.81 -10.02
N PHE A 228 2.65 15.22 -10.23
CA PHE A 228 3.52 14.59 -11.23
C PHE A 228 3.84 13.13 -10.87
N GLY A 229 4.09 12.84 -9.60
CA GLY A 229 4.28 11.47 -9.10
C GLY A 229 3.05 10.59 -9.33
N ALA A 230 1.85 11.14 -9.14
CA ALA A 230 0.60 10.45 -9.43
C ALA A 230 0.47 10.10 -10.93
N LEU A 231 0.79 11.05 -11.82
CA LEU A 231 0.80 10.80 -13.26
C LEU A 231 1.82 9.73 -13.66
N MET A 232 3.04 9.80 -13.12
CA MET A 232 4.10 8.82 -13.39
C MET A 232 3.70 7.43 -12.89
N THR A 233 3.09 7.33 -11.72
CA THR A 233 2.58 6.06 -11.17
C THR A 233 1.53 5.45 -12.09
N VAL A 234 0.53 6.22 -12.47
CA VAL A 234 -0.55 5.75 -13.35
C VAL A 234 -0.01 5.34 -14.71
N PHE A 235 0.84 6.17 -15.31
CA PHE A 235 1.49 5.86 -16.58
C PHE A 235 2.32 4.57 -16.50
N SER A 236 3.12 4.41 -15.45
CA SER A 236 3.94 3.21 -15.25
C SER A 236 3.08 1.94 -15.10
N ILE A 237 1.96 2.04 -14.38
CA ILE A 237 1.01 0.91 -14.23
C ILE A 237 0.41 0.56 -15.59
N THR A 238 -0.15 1.52 -16.29
CA THR A 238 -0.88 1.26 -17.53
C THR A 238 0.02 0.84 -18.69
N ILE A 239 1.22 1.42 -18.83
CA ILE A 239 2.15 1.03 -19.87
C ILE A 239 2.65 -0.41 -19.70
N LEU A 240 2.88 -0.85 -18.46
CA LEU A 240 3.27 -2.24 -18.17
C LEU A 240 2.11 -3.21 -18.41
N TRP A 241 0.89 -2.85 -18.03
CA TRP A 241 -0.30 -3.61 -18.38
C TRP A 241 -0.52 -3.71 -19.90
N SER A 242 -0.19 -2.67 -20.65
CA SER A 242 -0.28 -2.67 -22.12
C SER A 242 0.60 -3.73 -22.78
N VAL A 243 1.65 -4.19 -22.10
CA VAL A 243 2.52 -5.30 -22.54
C VAL A 243 2.25 -6.61 -21.79
N GLY A 244 1.12 -6.71 -21.09
CA GLY A 244 0.70 -7.95 -20.42
C GLY A 244 1.33 -8.18 -19.05
N ILE A 245 1.99 -7.18 -18.46
CA ILE A 245 2.63 -7.30 -17.13
C ILE A 245 1.71 -6.70 -16.08
N ASN A 246 1.27 -7.52 -15.12
CA ASN A 246 0.54 -7.03 -13.95
C ASN A 246 1.49 -6.23 -13.04
N SER A 247 1.55 -4.94 -13.30
CA SER A 247 2.47 -4.01 -12.66
C SER A 247 1.93 -3.39 -11.36
N GLY A 248 0.63 -3.50 -11.11
CA GLY A 248 0.02 -2.93 -9.91
C GLY A 248 0.71 -3.44 -8.65
N SER A 249 0.96 -4.74 -8.59
CA SER A 249 1.66 -5.34 -7.45
C SER A 249 3.12 -4.91 -7.31
N MET A 250 3.81 -4.62 -8.40
CA MET A 250 5.22 -4.19 -8.40
C MET A 250 5.36 -2.73 -7.96
N ILE A 251 4.57 -1.85 -8.55
CA ILE A 251 4.61 -0.41 -8.26
C ILE A 251 4.07 -0.12 -6.86
N ASN A 252 2.98 -0.77 -6.48
CA ASN A 252 2.42 -0.64 -5.14
C ASN A 252 3.39 -1.09 -4.04
N GLY A 253 4.26 -2.08 -4.28
CA GLY A 253 5.30 -2.46 -3.32
C GLY A 253 6.26 -1.32 -2.95
N ILE A 254 6.48 -0.37 -3.87
CA ILE A 254 7.38 0.77 -3.66
C ILE A 254 6.62 2.00 -3.15
N ILE A 255 5.45 2.31 -3.72
CA ILE A 255 4.76 3.59 -3.51
C ILE A 255 3.70 3.49 -2.39
N ARG A 256 3.12 2.33 -2.17
CA ARG A 256 2.06 2.13 -1.18
C ARG A 256 2.41 2.60 0.24
N PRO A 257 3.65 2.38 0.76
CA PRO A 257 4.03 2.91 2.07
C PRO A 257 3.85 4.43 2.18
N LEU A 258 4.17 5.16 1.11
CA LEU A 258 4.01 6.61 1.06
C LEU A 258 2.53 7.03 1.11
N TRP A 259 1.70 6.31 0.38
CA TRP A 259 0.25 6.56 0.39
C TRP A 259 -0.36 6.24 1.75
N MET A 260 0.10 5.17 2.41
CA MET A 260 -0.37 4.79 3.74
C MET A 260 -0.01 5.84 4.81
N GLU A 261 1.15 6.48 4.68
CA GLU A 261 1.52 7.60 5.56
C GLU A 261 0.59 8.80 5.34
N ASN A 262 0.35 9.21 4.09
CA ASN A 262 -0.61 10.27 3.76
C ASN A 262 -2.03 9.94 4.25
N GLN A 263 -2.42 8.68 4.18
CA GLN A 263 -3.70 8.22 4.71
C GLN A 263 -3.78 8.35 6.22
N ALA A 264 -2.72 7.97 6.95
CA ALA A 264 -2.66 8.12 8.40
C ALA A 264 -2.78 9.60 8.81
N ASP A 265 -2.13 10.51 8.08
CA ASP A 265 -2.26 11.95 8.31
C ASP A 265 -3.69 12.44 8.04
N ASN A 266 -4.34 11.96 6.98
CA ASN A 266 -5.73 12.31 6.67
C ASN A 266 -6.69 11.79 7.75
N ILE A 267 -6.50 10.57 8.24
CA ILE A 267 -7.28 10.01 9.33
C ILE A 267 -7.11 10.84 10.60
N ALA A 268 -5.88 11.18 10.96
CA ALA A 268 -5.59 12.00 12.14
C ALA A 268 -6.25 13.39 12.03
N ALA A 269 -6.26 14.00 10.85
CA ALA A 269 -6.93 15.27 10.60
C ALA A 269 -8.46 15.15 10.78
N ILE A 270 -9.08 14.09 10.25
CA ILE A 270 -10.53 13.85 10.43
C ILE A 270 -10.86 13.63 11.91
N GLN A 271 -10.08 12.83 12.64
CA GLN A 271 -10.28 12.61 14.08
C GLN A 271 -10.11 13.92 14.89
N ALA A 272 -9.23 14.82 14.44
CA ALA A 272 -9.07 16.15 15.03
C ALA A 272 -10.13 17.18 14.56
N GLY A 273 -11.09 16.79 13.71
CA GLY A 273 -12.12 17.68 13.15
C GLY A 273 -11.57 18.70 12.15
N THR A 274 -10.42 18.44 11.54
CA THR A 274 -9.77 19.29 10.53
C THR A 274 -9.85 18.69 9.13
N THR A 275 -9.54 19.49 8.11
CA THR A 275 -9.57 19.02 6.72
C THR A 275 -8.37 18.11 6.41
N PRO A 276 -8.56 16.98 5.69
CA PRO A 276 -7.47 16.12 5.26
C PRO A 276 -6.42 16.87 4.43
N PRO A 277 -5.13 16.81 4.80
CA PRO A 277 -4.08 17.59 4.14
C PRO A 277 -3.59 17.01 2.80
N HIS A 278 -3.80 15.71 2.56
CA HIS A 278 -3.21 15.01 1.41
C HIS A 278 -4.25 14.55 0.40
N ILE A 279 -4.13 15.02 -0.85
CA ILE A 279 -4.99 14.58 -1.96
C ILE A 279 -4.55 13.19 -2.45
N ILE A 280 -3.23 12.99 -2.63
CA ILE A 280 -2.70 11.74 -3.19
C ILE A 280 -2.55 10.69 -2.10
N THR A 281 -3.46 9.73 -2.13
CA THR A 281 -3.54 8.56 -1.25
C THR A 281 -3.88 7.32 -2.08
N GLU A 282 -3.88 6.14 -1.52
CA GLU A 282 -4.32 4.92 -2.22
C GLU A 282 -5.77 5.09 -2.73
N GLN A 283 -6.67 5.63 -1.91
CA GLN A 283 -8.08 5.82 -2.27
C GLN A 283 -8.29 6.86 -3.37
N PHE A 284 -7.40 7.83 -3.53
CA PHE A 284 -7.42 8.71 -4.68
C PHE A 284 -7.34 7.91 -5.99
N PHE A 285 -6.48 6.90 -6.03
CA PHE A 285 -6.33 6.03 -7.20
C PHE A 285 -7.48 5.03 -7.32
N ASP A 286 -8.04 4.52 -6.21
CA ASP A 286 -9.21 3.64 -6.24
C ASP A 286 -10.41 4.31 -6.91
N MET A 287 -10.55 5.63 -6.77
CA MET A 287 -11.58 6.41 -7.47
C MET A 287 -11.33 6.53 -8.98
N ILE A 288 -10.13 6.23 -9.47
CA ILE A 288 -9.74 6.32 -10.89
C ILE A 288 -9.77 4.95 -11.56
N TRP A 289 -9.36 3.89 -10.85
CA TRP A 289 -9.28 2.52 -11.38
C TRP A 289 -10.64 1.84 -11.56
N MET A 290 -11.65 2.59 -12.01
CA MET A 290 -12.99 2.05 -12.24
C MET A 290 -12.98 1.02 -13.38
N GLY A 291 -13.24 -0.23 -13.02
CA GLY A 291 -13.09 -1.37 -13.92
C GLY A 291 -11.67 -1.90 -14.01
N GLY A 292 -10.76 -1.49 -13.11
CA GLY A 292 -9.36 -1.91 -13.05
C GLY A 292 -8.41 -1.00 -13.84
N ALA A 293 -7.16 -1.45 -14.05
CA ALA A 293 -6.16 -0.69 -14.78
C ALA A 293 -6.69 -0.21 -16.15
N GLY A 294 -6.39 1.05 -16.48
CA GLY A 294 -6.93 1.67 -17.68
C GLY A 294 -8.32 2.30 -17.50
N ALA A 295 -8.97 2.21 -16.33
CA ALA A 295 -10.35 2.65 -16.10
C ALA A 295 -11.35 1.99 -17.09
N THR A 296 -11.19 0.68 -17.28
CA THR A 296 -11.83 -0.09 -18.36
C THR A 296 -13.34 -0.24 -18.23
N LEU A 297 -13.95 0.07 -17.08
CA LEU A 297 -15.41 0.17 -16.99
C LEU A 297 -15.95 1.26 -17.94
N SER A 298 -15.22 2.35 -18.12
CA SER A 298 -15.54 3.39 -19.11
C SER A 298 -15.49 2.84 -20.54
N LEU A 299 -14.50 1.99 -20.87
CA LEU A 299 -14.44 1.28 -22.14
C LEU A 299 -15.63 0.32 -22.31
N VAL A 300 -16.01 -0.43 -21.29
CA VAL A 300 -17.19 -1.31 -21.32
C VAL A 300 -18.45 -0.52 -21.64
N ILE A 301 -18.64 0.62 -20.97
CA ILE A 301 -19.80 1.52 -21.22
C ILE A 301 -19.77 2.01 -22.66
N ALA A 302 -18.63 2.50 -23.15
CA ALA A 302 -18.48 2.95 -24.53
C ALA A 302 -18.80 1.84 -25.55
N MET A 303 -18.31 0.61 -25.30
CA MET A 303 -18.59 -0.53 -26.18
C MET A 303 -20.07 -0.94 -26.17
N LEU A 304 -20.72 -0.94 -25.02
CA LEU A 304 -22.16 -1.27 -24.94
C LEU A 304 -23.03 -0.27 -25.70
N ILE A 305 -22.66 1.01 -25.68
CA ILE A 305 -23.43 2.10 -26.30
C ILE A 305 -23.09 2.26 -27.78
N PHE A 306 -21.79 2.35 -28.11
CA PHE A 306 -21.35 2.83 -29.42
C PHE A 306 -20.76 1.74 -30.33
N ALA A 307 -20.37 0.55 -29.81
CA ALA A 307 -19.75 -0.44 -30.66
C ALA A 307 -20.70 -0.97 -31.73
N ARG A 308 -20.22 -0.99 -32.98
CA ARG A 308 -20.95 -1.58 -34.12
C ARG A 308 -20.63 -3.06 -34.30
N SER A 309 -19.46 -3.50 -33.85
CA SER A 309 -19.03 -4.89 -33.90
C SER A 309 -19.80 -5.76 -32.91
N LYS A 310 -20.38 -6.87 -33.38
CA LYS A 310 -21.02 -7.87 -32.51
C LYS A 310 -20.04 -8.44 -31.48
N ASN A 311 -18.80 -8.74 -31.91
CA ASN A 311 -17.78 -9.27 -31.02
C ASN A 311 -17.46 -8.31 -29.85
N MET A 312 -17.26 -7.02 -30.13
CA MET A 312 -17.02 -6.02 -29.08
C MET A 312 -18.18 -5.94 -28.08
N ARG A 313 -19.42 -5.98 -28.57
CA ARG A 313 -20.61 -5.98 -27.68
C ARG A 313 -20.69 -7.22 -26.81
N GLU A 314 -20.38 -8.39 -27.35
CA GLU A 314 -20.40 -9.64 -26.56
C GLU A 314 -19.30 -9.65 -25.50
N VAL A 315 -18.07 -9.21 -25.83
CA VAL A 315 -16.99 -9.06 -24.85
C VAL A 315 -17.40 -8.07 -23.75
N ALA A 316 -18.01 -6.93 -24.12
CA ALA A 316 -18.49 -5.96 -23.14
C ALA A 316 -19.57 -6.55 -22.21
N ARG A 317 -20.54 -7.28 -22.75
CA ARG A 317 -21.59 -7.94 -21.96
C ARG A 317 -21.04 -8.97 -20.98
N LEU A 318 -20.11 -9.82 -21.46
CA LEU A 318 -19.49 -10.85 -20.64
C LEU A 318 -18.60 -10.27 -19.55
N GLY A 319 -17.89 -9.17 -19.85
CA GLY A 319 -16.98 -8.53 -18.91
C GLY A 319 -17.62 -7.48 -18.00
N ALA A 320 -18.86 -7.02 -18.29
CA ALA A 320 -19.49 -5.93 -17.55
C ALA A 320 -19.63 -6.20 -16.06
N GLY A 321 -20.11 -7.38 -15.68
CA GLY A 321 -20.24 -7.77 -14.28
C GLY A 321 -18.92 -7.72 -13.52
N ALA A 322 -17.87 -8.28 -14.07
CA ALA A 322 -16.52 -8.25 -13.48
C ALA A 322 -15.99 -6.82 -13.39
N SER A 323 -16.19 -6.01 -14.44
CA SER A 323 -15.70 -4.63 -14.49
C SER A 323 -16.34 -3.71 -13.44
N VAL A 324 -17.62 -3.95 -13.05
CA VAL A 324 -18.25 -3.22 -11.94
C VAL A 324 -17.49 -3.46 -10.62
N PHE A 325 -16.89 -4.63 -10.45
CA PHE A 325 -16.04 -4.96 -9.29
C PHE A 325 -14.55 -4.71 -9.55
N ASN A 326 -14.23 -3.85 -10.51
CA ASN A 326 -12.87 -3.44 -10.88
C ASN A 326 -11.97 -4.57 -11.38
N ILE A 327 -12.54 -5.67 -11.88
CA ILE A 327 -11.85 -6.82 -12.47
C ILE A 327 -11.90 -6.67 -13.99
N ASN A 328 -10.75 -6.44 -14.63
CA ASN A 328 -10.66 -6.11 -16.05
C ASN A 328 -10.08 -7.20 -16.95
N GLU A 329 -9.65 -8.31 -16.40
CA GLU A 329 -9.07 -9.43 -17.17
C GLU A 329 -9.98 -9.90 -18.31
N PRO A 330 -11.31 -10.06 -18.13
CA PRO A 330 -12.20 -10.44 -19.23
C PRO A 330 -12.20 -9.44 -20.40
N ILE A 331 -12.00 -8.15 -20.11
CA ILE A 331 -11.93 -7.09 -21.12
C ILE A 331 -10.55 -7.07 -21.78
N LEU A 332 -9.48 -7.14 -21.00
CA LEU A 332 -8.11 -7.06 -21.51
C LEU A 332 -7.74 -8.20 -22.43
N PHE A 333 -8.25 -9.40 -22.12
CA PHE A 333 -7.99 -10.61 -22.92
C PHE A 333 -9.08 -10.89 -23.95
N GLY A 334 -10.34 -10.55 -23.67
CA GLY A 334 -11.46 -10.74 -24.60
C GLY A 334 -11.47 -9.74 -25.76
N LEU A 335 -11.15 -8.47 -25.49
CA LEU A 335 -10.79 -7.47 -26.47
C LEU A 335 -9.26 -7.38 -26.43
N PRO A 336 -8.52 -7.68 -27.49
CA PRO A 336 -7.05 -7.67 -27.43
C PRO A 336 -6.54 -6.25 -27.17
N VAL A 337 -6.55 -5.84 -25.90
CA VAL A 337 -6.01 -4.54 -25.44
C VAL A 337 -4.50 -4.64 -25.30
N ILE A 338 -4.04 -5.78 -24.77
CA ILE A 338 -2.62 -6.07 -24.59
C ILE A 338 -1.94 -6.19 -25.96
N MET A 339 -0.80 -5.51 -26.11
CA MET A 339 -0.01 -5.44 -27.34
C MET A 339 -0.77 -4.88 -28.56
N ASN A 340 -1.89 -4.21 -28.34
CA ASN A 340 -2.68 -3.58 -29.40
C ASN A 340 -2.30 -2.10 -29.53
N PRO A 341 -1.65 -1.68 -30.62
CA PRO A 341 -1.18 -0.28 -30.78
C PRO A 341 -2.30 0.75 -30.78
N ILE A 342 -3.51 0.38 -31.20
CA ILE A 342 -4.67 1.28 -31.27
C ILE A 342 -5.19 1.49 -29.85
N MET A 343 -5.34 0.41 -29.09
CA MET A 343 -5.85 0.45 -27.72
C MET A 343 -4.83 0.99 -26.72
N LEU A 344 -3.53 0.91 -27.03
CA LEU A 344 -2.45 1.41 -26.19
C LEU A 344 -2.59 2.90 -25.87
N ILE A 345 -3.05 3.70 -26.83
CA ILE A 345 -3.20 5.15 -26.67
C ILE A 345 -4.31 5.45 -25.63
N PRO A 346 -5.58 5.08 -25.84
CA PRO A 346 -6.63 5.40 -24.88
C PRO A 346 -6.43 4.70 -23.54
N PHE A 347 -5.93 3.48 -23.51
CA PHE A 347 -5.68 2.72 -22.26
C PHE A 347 -4.69 3.43 -21.33
N ASN A 348 -3.70 4.16 -21.87
CA ASN A 348 -2.77 4.96 -21.09
C ASN A 348 -3.28 6.39 -20.88
N LEU A 349 -3.89 7.01 -21.88
CA LEU A 349 -4.30 8.41 -21.82
C LEU A 349 -5.48 8.64 -20.88
N VAL A 350 -6.50 7.76 -20.92
CA VAL A 350 -7.73 7.93 -20.12
C VAL A 350 -7.42 8.07 -18.63
N PRO A 351 -6.70 7.16 -17.97
CA PRO A 351 -6.41 7.31 -16.56
C PRO A 351 -5.59 8.55 -16.23
N LEU A 352 -4.69 9.00 -17.11
CA LEU A 352 -3.91 10.24 -16.90
C LEU A 352 -4.81 11.47 -16.91
N VAL A 353 -5.80 11.51 -17.80
CA VAL A 353 -6.81 12.58 -17.82
C VAL A 353 -7.67 12.53 -16.56
N LEU A 354 -8.12 11.34 -16.14
CA LEU A 354 -8.93 11.18 -14.93
C LEU A 354 -8.18 11.62 -13.67
N VAL A 355 -6.87 11.28 -13.54
CA VAL A 355 -6.00 11.79 -12.46
C VAL A 355 -6.00 13.31 -12.44
N SER A 356 -5.82 13.93 -13.61
CA SER A 356 -5.70 15.38 -13.74
C SER A 356 -6.99 16.09 -13.34
N VAL A 357 -8.12 15.60 -13.83
CA VAL A 357 -9.44 16.17 -13.55
C VAL A 357 -9.81 15.99 -12.07
N GLN A 358 -9.63 14.81 -11.53
CA GLN A 358 -9.93 14.51 -10.13
C GLN A 358 -9.03 15.29 -9.18
N TYR A 359 -7.71 15.35 -9.46
CA TYR A 359 -6.77 16.15 -8.67
C TYR A 359 -7.14 17.62 -8.67
N ALA A 360 -7.46 18.19 -9.84
CA ALA A 360 -7.88 19.59 -9.94
C ALA A 360 -9.18 19.84 -9.15
N ALA A 361 -10.17 18.96 -9.28
CA ALA A 361 -11.45 19.07 -8.59
C ALA A 361 -11.30 19.03 -7.06
N MET A 362 -10.43 18.14 -6.53
CA MET A 362 -10.12 18.08 -5.11
C MET A 362 -9.32 19.30 -4.65
N LYS A 363 -8.36 19.76 -5.44
CA LYS A 363 -7.50 20.90 -5.12
C LYS A 363 -8.27 22.22 -5.00
N ILE A 364 -9.29 22.43 -5.84
CA ILE A 364 -10.14 23.62 -5.76
C ILE A 364 -11.31 23.46 -4.76
N GLY A 365 -11.41 22.32 -4.08
CA GLY A 365 -12.47 22.05 -3.11
C GLY A 365 -13.84 21.70 -3.69
N ALA A 366 -13.95 21.46 -5.02
CA ALA A 366 -15.19 21.02 -5.66
C ALA A 366 -15.55 19.58 -5.28
N VAL A 367 -14.56 18.76 -4.96
CA VAL A 367 -14.69 17.40 -4.48
C VAL A 367 -13.94 17.25 -3.17
N ALA A 368 -14.57 16.61 -2.19
CA ALA A 368 -13.95 16.35 -0.90
C ALA A 368 -12.71 15.45 -1.06
N VAL A 369 -11.65 15.78 -0.31
CA VAL A 369 -10.43 14.96 -0.24
C VAL A 369 -10.76 13.64 0.46
N THR A 370 -10.02 12.58 0.15
CA THR A 370 -10.22 11.27 0.76
C THR A 370 -9.88 11.30 2.26
N THR A 371 -10.73 10.66 3.05
CA THR A 371 -10.61 10.65 4.53
C THR A 371 -9.51 9.73 5.05
N GLY A 372 -8.93 8.91 4.17
CA GLY A 372 -7.95 7.89 4.53
C GLY A 372 -8.55 6.52 4.85
N VAL A 373 -9.87 6.39 4.83
CA VAL A 373 -10.57 5.13 5.06
C VAL A 373 -10.21 4.11 3.98
N PHE A 374 -9.74 2.93 4.38
CA PHE A 374 -9.44 1.84 3.45
C PHE A 374 -10.69 1.10 3.02
N ILE A 375 -10.78 0.84 1.73
CA ILE A 375 -11.82 0.02 1.13
C ILE A 375 -11.20 -1.12 0.33
N PRO A 376 -11.92 -2.24 0.13
CA PRO A 376 -11.51 -3.23 -0.87
C PRO A 376 -11.49 -2.58 -2.26
N TRP A 377 -10.40 -2.78 -3.01
CA TRP A 377 -10.27 -2.27 -4.38
C TRP A 377 -11.39 -2.76 -5.33
N THR A 378 -12.03 -3.88 -4.97
CA THR A 378 -13.18 -4.46 -5.68
C THR A 378 -14.51 -3.76 -5.40
N LEU A 379 -14.53 -2.74 -4.53
CA LEU A 379 -15.79 -2.04 -4.23
C LEU A 379 -16.29 -1.28 -5.47
N PRO A 380 -17.58 -1.43 -5.86
CA PRO A 380 -18.12 -0.79 -7.04
C PRO A 380 -17.94 0.74 -7.04
N PRO A 381 -17.64 1.33 -8.20
CA PRO A 381 -17.62 2.79 -8.36
C PRO A 381 -18.92 3.44 -7.90
N VAL A 382 -18.88 4.74 -7.62
CA VAL A 382 -19.96 5.54 -7.01
C VAL A 382 -20.13 5.26 -5.52
N ILE A 383 -20.24 3.99 -5.10
CA ILE A 383 -20.26 3.61 -3.69
C ILE A 383 -18.89 3.86 -3.06
N SER A 384 -17.84 3.42 -3.74
CA SER A 384 -16.44 3.64 -3.27
C SER A 384 -16.15 5.12 -3.12
N GLY A 385 -16.52 5.97 -4.08
CA GLY A 385 -16.31 7.42 -4.02
C GLY A 385 -16.98 8.08 -2.81
N PHE A 386 -18.19 7.67 -2.45
CA PHE A 386 -18.84 8.15 -1.23
C PHE A 386 -18.09 7.73 0.02
N ILE A 387 -17.75 6.46 0.13
CA ILE A 387 -17.13 5.91 1.35
C ILE A 387 -15.73 6.54 1.59
N VAL A 388 -14.89 6.64 0.54
CA VAL A 388 -13.53 7.16 0.70
C VAL A 388 -13.46 8.65 0.95
N THR A 389 -14.47 9.42 0.52
CA THR A 389 -14.52 10.88 0.76
C THR A 389 -15.42 11.26 1.93
N GLY A 390 -16.30 10.36 2.37
CA GLY A 390 -17.36 10.67 3.32
C GLY A 390 -18.39 11.69 2.79
N HIS A 391 -18.40 11.97 1.48
CA HIS A 391 -19.23 13.01 0.88
C HIS A 391 -19.76 12.61 -0.50
N LEU A 392 -20.97 13.04 -0.87
CA LEU A 392 -21.59 12.75 -2.17
C LEU A 392 -20.78 13.25 -3.37
N SER A 393 -19.94 14.29 -3.18
CA SER A 393 -19.08 14.79 -4.26
C SER A 393 -18.11 13.74 -4.79
N GLY A 394 -17.68 12.77 -3.97
CA GLY A 394 -16.85 11.65 -4.40
C GLY A 394 -17.60 10.72 -5.36
N SER A 395 -18.87 10.40 -5.07
CA SER A 395 -19.74 9.62 -5.99
C SER A 395 -19.96 10.35 -7.33
N VAL A 396 -20.26 11.65 -7.24
CA VAL A 396 -20.47 12.48 -8.44
C VAL A 396 -19.17 12.54 -9.27
N MET A 397 -18.01 12.66 -8.63
CA MET A 397 -16.72 12.66 -9.31
C MET A 397 -16.47 11.34 -10.06
N GLN A 398 -16.79 10.21 -9.48
CA GLN A 398 -16.65 8.92 -10.17
C GLN A 398 -17.62 8.81 -11.37
N LEU A 399 -18.84 9.31 -11.27
CA LEU A 399 -19.76 9.37 -12.43
C LEU A 399 -19.19 10.26 -13.55
N ILE A 400 -18.65 11.42 -13.19
CA ILE A 400 -17.99 12.32 -14.15
C ILE A 400 -16.80 11.62 -14.80
N ASN A 401 -15.96 10.95 -14.02
CA ASN A 401 -14.81 10.18 -14.49
C ASN A 401 -15.23 9.06 -15.45
N LEU A 402 -16.34 8.34 -15.16
CA LEU A 402 -16.88 7.31 -16.06
C LEU A 402 -17.31 7.92 -17.41
N LEU A 403 -17.98 9.07 -17.39
CA LEU A 403 -18.42 9.76 -18.60
C LEU A 403 -17.23 10.26 -19.43
N ILE A 404 -16.25 10.93 -18.78
CA ILE A 404 -15.03 11.40 -19.45
C ILE A 404 -14.29 10.21 -20.06
N GLY A 405 -14.09 9.14 -19.30
CA GLY A 405 -13.42 7.94 -19.79
C GLY A 405 -14.15 7.31 -20.97
N ALA A 406 -15.49 7.22 -20.92
CA ALA A 406 -16.29 6.65 -22.03
C ALA A 406 -16.25 7.51 -23.31
N MET A 407 -16.07 8.84 -23.18
CA MET A 407 -15.90 9.75 -24.32
C MET A 407 -14.49 9.63 -24.95
N LEU A 408 -13.50 9.29 -24.17
CA LEU A 408 -12.10 9.21 -24.62
C LEU A 408 -11.75 7.84 -25.21
N TYR A 409 -12.49 6.77 -24.85
CA TYR A 409 -12.40 5.46 -25.46
C TYR A 409 -13.15 5.37 -26.79
#